data_f89e3f0df521ba983197741b98a20c47
#
_entry.id   f89e3f0df521ba983197741b98a20c47
#
_cell.length_a   1.000
_cell.length_b   1.000
_cell.length_c   1.000
_cell.angle_alpha   90.00
_cell.angle_beta   90.00
_cell.angle_gamma   90.00
#
_symmetry.space_group_name_H-M   'P 1'
#
loop_
_entity.id
_entity.type
_entity.pdbx_description
1 polymer ?
#
loop_
_entity_poly.entity_id
_entity_poly.type
_entity_poly.pdbx_seq_one_letter_code
_entity_poly.pdbx_strand_id
1 'polypeptide(L)'
;MTHRRLFAVLVVCAVAAVGLFAQSGEKIDYQMMTKIRNEGLNHSQAMEIESWIADVYGPRMTGSPGYKQAADWAVKKMIALGFSNVHIEKWPFGKGWQLKKFYAQMTEPQVMPIIGTVRAWTPGTNGVVVGDVVHVVIGSEADMEKYRGKIAGTIVLTQAPREVRMLEGRVAWRMDEALLKEAEAMPTPSARVAPRRPAGPILQDKINQFFVAEKVAAAIDRGSDLSIVAAGGMENMTPMTQRTDGGTVFVAGPGPHDNQNAGKTTVPSVTIAVEQYNRMVRILEKNVPVKMEVNIEAEFFDEIDMNGLNIIGELPGTDLPSEVVLLGGHFDTEPGATGATDDAAGSTVMMEAVRVLKAVGAKPRRTVRVALWDAEESGLLGSKAYVREHLADVTTMALKPEHERLSAYYNVDNGSGRIRGIWMQGNEAVRPIFKQWIEPLQDLV
;
A
#
# COMPACT_ATOMS: atom_id res chain seq x y z
N MET A 1 -7.36 65.82 20.48
CA MET A 1 -6.43 64.71 20.87
C MET A 1 -7.12 63.51 21.48
N THR A 2 -8.36 63.56 21.87
CA THR A 2 -9.11 62.50 22.61
C THR A 2 -9.62 61.36 21.72
N HIS A 3 -10.11 61.62 20.52
CA HIS A 3 -10.71 60.57 19.65
C HIS A 3 -9.69 59.59 19.07
N ARG A 4 -8.47 60.03 18.76
CA ARG A 4 -7.38 59.13 18.27
C ARG A 4 -6.90 58.16 19.33
N ARG A 5 -6.86 58.57 20.60
CA ARG A 5 -6.46 57.67 21.70
C ARG A 5 -7.53 56.64 22.03
N LEU A 6 -8.84 57.00 21.94
CA LEU A 6 -9.94 56.06 22.12
C LEU A 6 -9.97 54.99 21.03
N PHE A 7 -9.74 55.41 19.79
CA PHE A 7 -9.68 54.45 18.66
C PHE A 7 -8.51 53.49 18.76
N ALA A 8 -7.34 53.97 19.19
CA ALA A 8 -6.17 53.10 19.40
C ALA A 8 -6.40 52.11 20.55
N VAL A 9 -7.05 52.47 21.63
CA VAL A 9 -7.39 51.59 22.74
C VAL A 9 -8.43 50.54 22.32
N LEU A 10 -9.46 50.94 21.53
CA LEU A 10 -10.46 50.01 21.01
C LEU A 10 -9.83 49.00 20.03
N VAL A 11 -8.89 49.39 19.17
CA VAL A 11 -8.19 48.48 18.26
C VAL A 11 -7.28 47.53 19.04
N VAL A 12 -6.56 48.00 20.06
CA VAL A 12 -5.74 47.15 20.92
C VAL A 12 -6.58 46.16 21.71
N CYS A 13 -7.73 46.59 22.25
CA CYS A 13 -8.68 45.70 22.93
C CYS A 13 -9.31 44.67 21.98
N ALA A 14 -9.64 45.07 20.74
CA ALA A 14 -10.17 44.15 19.73
C ALA A 14 -9.10 43.10 19.28
N VAL A 15 -7.85 43.52 19.10
CA VAL A 15 -6.73 42.60 18.78
C VAL A 15 -6.43 41.71 19.99
N ALA A 16 -6.48 42.20 21.21
CA ALA A 16 -6.30 41.39 22.41
C ALA A 16 -7.48 40.39 22.61
N ALA A 17 -8.71 40.80 22.30
CA ALA A 17 -9.87 39.90 22.34
C ALA A 17 -9.81 38.79 21.28
N VAL A 18 -9.35 39.10 20.07
CA VAL A 18 -9.10 38.08 19.02
C VAL A 18 -7.99 37.11 19.43
N GLY A 19 -6.94 37.63 20.11
CA GLY A 19 -5.87 36.78 20.66
C GLY A 19 -6.33 35.87 21.81
N LEU A 20 -7.32 36.30 22.61
CA LEU A 20 -7.88 35.49 23.70
C LEU A 20 -8.85 34.41 23.19
N PHE A 21 -9.51 34.60 22.06
CA PHE A 21 -10.34 33.56 21.43
C PHE A 21 -9.49 32.51 20.68
N ALA A 22 -8.25 32.82 20.31
CA ALA A 22 -7.33 31.89 19.66
C ALA A 22 -6.64 30.93 20.65
N GLN A 23 -6.85 31.06 21.96
CA GLN A 23 -6.26 30.24 23.01
C GLN A 23 -7.25 29.34 23.76
N SER A 24 -8.48 29.18 23.29
CA SER A 24 -9.34 28.14 23.85
C SER A 24 -8.83 26.78 23.32
N GLY A 25 -8.07 26.06 24.15
CA GLY A 25 -7.61 24.69 23.83
C GLY A 25 -8.80 23.79 23.49
N GLU A 26 -8.51 22.71 22.75
CA GLU A 26 -9.51 21.68 22.44
C GLU A 26 -10.12 21.14 23.74
N LYS A 27 -11.43 21.03 23.77
CA LYS A 27 -12.14 20.49 24.93
C LYS A 27 -12.13 18.97 24.86
N ILE A 28 -11.28 18.33 25.66
CA ILE A 28 -11.20 16.88 25.75
C ILE A 28 -12.31 16.33 26.64
N ASP A 29 -13.09 15.37 26.13
CA ASP A 29 -14.03 14.58 26.93
C ASP A 29 -13.29 13.37 27.52
N TYR A 30 -12.70 13.58 28.70
CA TYR A 30 -11.94 12.54 29.40
C TYR A 30 -12.80 11.33 29.81
N GLN A 31 -14.11 11.52 30.03
CA GLN A 31 -14.99 10.39 30.35
C GLN A 31 -15.20 9.50 29.11
N MET A 32 -15.47 10.12 27.96
CA MET A 32 -15.58 9.37 26.71
C MET A 32 -14.24 8.74 26.33
N MET A 33 -13.13 9.46 26.49
CA MET A 33 -11.79 8.93 26.25
C MET A 33 -11.51 7.67 27.10
N THR A 34 -11.88 7.70 28.37
CA THR A 34 -11.73 6.53 29.27
C THR A 34 -12.55 5.34 28.76
N LYS A 35 -13.78 5.55 28.31
CA LYS A 35 -14.63 4.48 27.75
C LYS A 35 -14.01 3.92 26.46
N ILE A 36 -13.54 4.78 25.55
CA ILE A 36 -12.89 4.39 24.31
C ILE A 36 -11.63 3.54 24.60
N ARG A 37 -10.78 4.00 25.52
CA ARG A 37 -9.59 3.24 25.92
C ARG A 37 -9.93 1.87 26.50
N ASN A 38 -10.90 1.81 27.39
CA ASN A 38 -11.32 0.54 28.00
C ASN A 38 -11.87 -0.42 26.93
N GLU A 39 -12.73 0.07 26.06
CA GLU A 39 -13.30 -0.75 24.98
C GLU A 39 -12.24 -1.23 23.99
N GLY A 40 -11.38 -0.32 23.54
CA GLY A 40 -10.35 -0.63 22.55
C GLY A 40 -9.24 -1.54 23.07
N LEU A 41 -8.88 -1.46 24.37
CA LEU A 41 -7.81 -2.27 24.96
C LEU A 41 -8.29 -3.63 25.48
N ASN A 42 -9.51 -3.70 26.03
CA ASN A 42 -10.00 -4.90 26.71
C ASN A 42 -11.04 -5.70 25.92
N HIS A 43 -11.66 -5.10 24.89
CA HIS A 43 -12.73 -5.74 24.11
C HIS A 43 -12.52 -5.58 22.61
N SER A 44 -11.27 -5.36 22.18
CA SER A 44 -10.91 -5.19 20.78
C SER A 44 -11.29 -6.41 19.93
N GLN A 45 -11.81 -6.16 18.73
CA GLN A 45 -12.00 -7.18 17.70
C GLN A 45 -10.98 -7.03 16.54
N ALA A 46 -9.98 -6.14 16.72
CA ALA A 46 -9.03 -5.85 15.65
C ALA A 46 -8.33 -7.11 15.13
N MET A 47 -7.77 -7.94 16.00
CA MET A 47 -7.06 -9.15 15.58
C MET A 47 -7.97 -10.16 14.86
N GLU A 48 -9.24 -10.26 15.25
CA GLU A 48 -10.21 -11.12 14.57
C GLU A 48 -10.56 -10.58 13.18
N ILE A 49 -10.73 -9.27 13.05
CA ILE A 49 -10.99 -8.61 11.76
C ILE A 49 -9.77 -8.78 10.85
N GLU A 50 -8.59 -8.51 11.37
CA GLU A 50 -7.30 -8.64 10.68
C GLU A 50 -7.09 -10.06 10.14
N SER A 51 -7.30 -11.07 10.98
CA SER A 51 -7.16 -12.48 10.60
C SER A 51 -8.10 -12.85 9.47
N TRP A 52 -9.35 -12.38 9.47
CA TRP A 52 -10.25 -12.60 8.36
C TRP A 52 -9.75 -11.95 7.07
N ILE A 53 -9.28 -10.71 7.14
CA ILE A 53 -8.81 -9.98 5.97
C ILE A 53 -7.53 -10.61 5.41
N ALA A 54 -6.53 -10.89 6.28
CA ALA A 54 -5.22 -11.33 5.86
C ALA A 54 -5.12 -12.85 5.65
N ASP A 55 -5.66 -13.67 6.58
CA ASP A 55 -5.48 -15.12 6.53
C ASP A 55 -6.52 -15.80 5.64
N VAL A 56 -7.77 -15.34 5.66
CA VAL A 56 -8.86 -15.97 4.91
C VAL A 56 -8.99 -15.42 3.50
N TYR A 57 -8.87 -14.09 3.35
CA TYR A 57 -9.03 -13.40 2.06
C TYR A 57 -7.71 -12.87 1.50
N GLY A 58 -6.59 -13.30 2.07
CA GLY A 58 -5.25 -12.89 1.62
C GLY A 58 -5.00 -13.03 0.19
N PRO A 59 -4.18 -12.92 -0.73
CA PRO A 59 -3.95 -11.78 -1.63
C PRO A 59 -5.24 -11.21 -2.22
N ARG A 60 -5.49 -9.94 -1.99
CA ARG A 60 -6.69 -9.19 -2.43
C ARG A 60 -6.34 -8.33 -3.63
N MET A 61 -6.13 -8.98 -4.77
CA MET A 61 -5.75 -8.29 -6.01
C MET A 61 -6.95 -7.55 -6.60
N THR A 62 -6.80 -6.26 -6.86
CA THR A 62 -7.83 -5.44 -7.53
C THR A 62 -8.34 -6.10 -8.81
N GLY A 63 -9.66 -6.05 -9.01
CA GLY A 63 -10.32 -6.63 -10.18
C GLY A 63 -10.36 -8.17 -10.20
N SER A 64 -9.91 -8.84 -9.13
CA SER A 64 -9.96 -10.29 -9.01
C SER A 64 -11.22 -10.78 -8.29
N PRO A 65 -11.65 -12.04 -8.53
CA PRO A 65 -12.68 -12.68 -7.72
C PRO A 65 -12.33 -12.74 -6.23
N GLY A 66 -11.06 -12.89 -5.89
CA GLY A 66 -10.57 -12.88 -4.50
C GLY A 66 -10.85 -11.55 -3.81
N TYR A 67 -10.51 -10.44 -4.47
CA TYR A 67 -10.83 -9.10 -3.96
C TYR A 67 -12.34 -8.92 -3.77
N LYS A 68 -13.13 -9.33 -4.77
CA LYS A 68 -14.60 -9.23 -4.67
C LYS A 68 -15.15 -9.99 -3.48
N GLN A 69 -14.67 -11.21 -3.22
CA GLN A 69 -15.09 -12.00 -2.05
C GLN A 69 -14.73 -11.31 -0.74
N ALA A 70 -13.52 -10.75 -0.65
CA ALA A 70 -13.09 -9.96 0.49
C ALA A 70 -13.98 -8.71 0.70
N ALA A 71 -14.28 -7.98 -0.38
CA ALA A 71 -15.17 -6.82 -0.34
C ALA A 71 -16.59 -7.17 0.11
N ASP A 72 -17.15 -8.26 -0.42
CA ASP A 72 -18.49 -8.77 0.00
C ASP A 72 -18.50 -9.16 1.48
N TRP A 73 -17.40 -9.73 2.00
CA TRP A 73 -17.25 -10.02 3.42
C TRP A 73 -17.14 -8.72 4.25
N ALA A 74 -16.33 -7.77 3.82
CA ALA A 74 -16.14 -6.51 4.53
C ALA A 74 -17.46 -5.75 4.67
N VAL A 75 -18.27 -5.68 3.60
CA VAL A 75 -19.63 -5.11 3.66
C VAL A 75 -20.47 -5.79 4.74
N LYS A 76 -20.51 -7.12 4.77
CA LYS A 76 -21.28 -7.88 5.78
C LYS A 76 -20.74 -7.64 7.19
N LYS A 77 -19.42 -7.61 7.34
CA LYS A 77 -18.76 -7.36 8.65
C LYS A 77 -19.04 -5.95 9.14
N MET A 78 -18.94 -4.92 8.29
CA MET A 78 -19.27 -3.54 8.66
C MET A 78 -20.74 -3.42 9.10
N ILE A 79 -21.68 -4.05 8.39
CA ILE A 79 -23.10 -4.10 8.80
C ILE A 79 -23.23 -4.76 10.17
N ALA A 80 -22.56 -5.89 10.41
CA ALA A 80 -22.60 -6.60 11.69
C ALA A 80 -21.98 -5.77 12.83
N LEU A 81 -20.96 -4.97 12.56
CA LEU A 81 -20.38 -4.00 13.49
C LEU A 81 -21.30 -2.77 13.72
N GLY A 82 -22.39 -2.69 12.98
CA GLY A 82 -23.44 -1.68 13.13
C GLY A 82 -23.18 -0.40 12.34
N PHE A 83 -22.40 -0.43 11.29
CA PHE A 83 -22.34 0.68 10.35
C PHE A 83 -23.67 0.88 9.63
N SER A 84 -23.94 2.08 9.23
CA SER A 84 -25.03 2.48 8.35
C SER A 84 -24.50 2.79 6.96
N ASN A 85 -25.37 2.86 5.98
CA ASN A 85 -25.03 3.25 4.60
C ASN A 85 -23.83 2.46 4.05
N VAL A 86 -23.77 1.14 4.34
CA VAL A 86 -22.66 0.30 3.87
C VAL A 86 -22.93 -0.10 2.42
N HIS A 87 -21.99 0.25 1.54
CA HIS A 87 -22.10 -0.03 0.11
C HIS A 87 -20.74 -0.13 -0.57
N ILE A 88 -20.76 -0.61 -1.80
CA ILE A 88 -19.59 -0.63 -2.69
C ILE A 88 -19.76 0.47 -3.73
N GLU A 89 -18.78 1.34 -3.84
CA GLU A 89 -18.64 2.28 -4.95
C GLU A 89 -17.76 1.66 -6.04
N LYS A 90 -18.37 1.46 -7.20
CA LYS A 90 -17.71 0.85 -8.35
C LYS A 90 -17.06 1.91 -9.24
N TRP A 91 -15.88 1.58 -9.75
CA TRP A 91 -15.16 2.42 -10.69
C TRP A 91 -14.39 1.56 -11.71
N PRO A 92 -14.06 2.08 -12.91
CA PRO A 92 -13.36 1.29 -13.91
C PRO A 92 -11.88 1.15 -13.56
N PHE A 93 -11.44 -0.11 -13.38
CA PHE A 93 -10.03 -0.44 -13.13
C PHE A 93 -9.34 -0.95 -14.39
N GLY A 94 -9.82 -2.03 -14.97
CA GLY A 94 -9.20 -2.72 -16.09
C GLY A 94 -9.19 -4.24 -15.91
N LYS A 95 -8.23 -4.93 -16.54
CA LYS A 95 -8.12 -6.38 -16.42
C LYS A 95 -7.75 -6.79 -15.00
N GLY A 96 -8.55 -7.66 -14.43
CA GLY A 96 -8.20 -8.37 -13.20
C GLY A 96 -7.24 -9.53 -13.49
N TRP A 97 -6.55 -10.00 -12.48
CA TRP A 97 -5.65 -11.13 -12.54
C TRP A 97 -5.69 -11.94 -11.25
N GLN A 98 -5.56 -13.26 -11.36
CA GLN A 98 -5.46 -14.14 -10.19
C GLN A 98 -4.52 -15.30 -10.44
N LEU A 99 -3.66 -15.57 -9.48
CA LEU A 99 -2.88 -16.81 -9.44
C LEU A 99 -3.76 -17.96 -8.98
N LYS A 100 -3.76 -19.06 -9.76
CA LYS A 100 -4.49 -20.30 -9.43
C LYS A 100 -3.55 -21.35 -8.88
N LYS A 101 -2.34 -21.44 -9.45
CA LYS A 101 -1.34 -22.43 -9.05
C LYS A 101 0.05 -21.97 -9.41
N PHE A 102 0.97 -22.26 -8.52
CA PHE A 102 2.40 -22.09 -8.77
C PHE A 102 3.19 -23.18 -8.08
N TYR A 103 4.10 -23.78 -8.83
CA TYR A 103 5.24 -24.44 -8.26
C TYR A 103 6.45 -24.34 -9.18
N ALA A 104 7.64 -24.40 -8.60
CA ALA A 104 8.89 -24.45 -9.32
C ALA A 104 9.92 -25.27 -8.54
N GLN A 105 10.79 -25.96 -9.29
CA GLN A 105 11.93 -26.65 -8.72
C GLN A 105 13.09 -26.65 -9.71
N MET A 106 14.32 -26.58 -9.19
CA MET A 106 15.51 -26.97 -9.93
C MET A 106 15.53 -28.49 -9.99
N THR A 107 15.74 -29.06 -11.17
CA THR A 107 15.78 -30.54 -11.37
C THR A 107 17.19 -31.06 -11.60
N GLU A 108 18.05 -30.24 -12.19
CA GLU A 108 19.47 -30.55 -12.40
C GLU A 108 20.33 -29.35 -11.95
N PRO A 109 21.53 -29.59 -11.40
CA PRO A 109 22.20 -30.90 -11.14
C PRO A 109 21.66 -31.59 -9.88
N GLN A 110 20.77 -30.98 -9.11
CA GLN A 110 20.13 -31.53 -7.91
C GLN A 110 18.72 -31.02 -7.80
N VAL A 111 17.82 -31.82 -7.26
CA VAL A 111 16.48 -31.39 -6.97
C VAL A 111 16.50 -30.34 -5.82
N MET A 112 15.88 -29.20 -6.06
CA MET A 112 15.73 -28.12 -5.07
C MET A 112 14.38 -27.45 -5.28
N PRO A 113 13.43 -27.61 -4.36
CA PRO A 113 12.19 -26.82 -4.36
C PRO A 113 12.50 -25.33 -4.31
N ILE A 114 11.76 -24.54 -5.05
CA ILE A 114 11.95 -23.09 -5.14
C ILE A 114 10.93 -22.37 -4.26
N ILE A 115 11.42 -21.48 -3.42
CA ILE A 115 10.62 -20.52 -2.68
C ILE A 115 10.46 -19.27 -3.54
N GLY A 116 9.23 -18.94 -3.92
CA GLY A 116 8.98 -17.82 -4.81
C GLY A 116 7.51 -17.46 -4.93
N THR A 117 7.23 -16.39 -5.65
CA THR A 117 5.88 -15.95 -6.00
C THR A 117 5.84 -15.49 -7.46
N VAL A 118 4.68 -15.65 -8.09
CA VAL A 118 4.43 -15.21 -9.46
C VAL A 118 4.17 -13.71 -9.47
N ARG A 119 4.74 -13.01 -10.42
CA ARG A 119 4.46 -11.58 -10.61
C ARG A 119 3.07 -11.38 -11.20
N ALA A 120 2.31 -10.48 -10.62
CA ALA A 120 0.96 -10.19 -11.09
C ALA A 120 0.95 -9.70 -12.55
N TRP A 121 -0.19 -9.88 -13.20
CA TRP A 121 -0.43 -9.55 -14.60
C TRP A 121 0.57 -10.19 -15.60
N THR A 122 1.23 -11.28 -15.20
CA THR A 122 2.01 -12.11 -16.11
C THR A 122 1.21 -13.36 -16.52
N PRO A 123 1.43 -13.89 -17.73
CA PRO A 123 0.72 -15.08 -18.19
C PRO A 123 1.16 -16.34 -17.43
N GLY A 124 0.33 -17.37 -17.48
CA GLY A 124 0.72 -18.72 -17.06
C GLY A 124 1.66 -19.41 -18.07
N THR A 125 2.19 -20.56 -17.68
CA THR A 125 3.10 -21.37 -18.50
C THR A 125 2.39 -22.31 -19.49
N ASN A 126 1.04 -22.33 -19.51
CA ASN A 126 0.25 -23.29 -20.30
C ASN A 126 0.62 -24.76 -20.05
N GLY A 127 0.72 -25.12 -18.79
CA GLY A 127 1.17 -26.43 -18.32
C GLY A 127 2.58 -26.37 -17.74
N VAL A 128 3.14 -27.55 -17.51
CA VAL A 128 4.49 -27.67 -16.95
C VAL A 128 5.53 -27.34 -18.01
N VAL A 129 6.43 -26.42 -17.70
CA VAL A 129 7.62 -26.12 -18.49
C VAL A 129 8.83 -26.77 -17.84
N VAL A 130 9.59 -27.54 -18.60
CA VAL A 130 10.91 -28.03 -18.22
C VAL A 130 11.92 -27.42 -19.19
N GLY A 131 12.90 -26.70 -18.69
CA GLY A 131 13.84 -25.99 -19.54
C GLY A 131 15.22 -25.79 -18.93
N ASP A 132 16.18 -25.55 -19.81
CA ASP A 132 17.51 -25.12 -19.41
C ASP A 132 17.43 -23.70 -18.81
N VAL A 133 18.23 -23.47 -17.77
CA VAL A 133 18.34 -22.17 -17.13
C VAL A 133 19.51 -21.38 -17.73
N VAL A 134 19.24 -20.15 -18.17
CA VAL A 134 20.25 -19.26 -18.74
C VAL A 134 20.31 -17.96 -17.94
N HIS A 135 21.52 -17.52 -17.61
CA HIS A 135 21.72 -16.24 -16.93
C HIS A 135 21.78 -15.10 -17.95
N VAL A 136 20.78 -14.20 -17.92
CA VAL A 136 20.55 -13.14 -18.91
C VAL A 136 20.46 -11.79 -18.19
N VAL A 137 21.54 -11.04 -18.16
CA VAL A 137 21.57 -9.72 -17.55
C VAL A 137 21.61 -8.66 -18.65
N ILE A 138 20.60 -7.80 -18.70
CA ILE A 138 20.42 -6.72 -19.69
C ILE A 138 20.40 -5.37 -18.95
N GLY A 139 21.48 -4.62 -19.09
CA GLY A 139 21.61 -3.26 -18.55
C GLY A 139 21.35 -2.16 -19.57
N SER A 140 21.34 -2.53 -20.86
CA SER A 140 21.09 -1.62 -21.99
C SER A 140 20.48 -2.37 -23.17
N GLU A 141 19.89 -1.64 -24.11
CA GLU A 141 19.35 -2.25 -25.33
C GLU A 141 20.41 -3.01 -26.13
N ALA A 142 21.66 -2.54 -26.12
CA ALA A 142 22.77 -3.22 -26.81
C ALA A 142 23.08 -4.60 -26.25
N ASP A 143 22.78 -4.84 -24.97
CA ASP A 143 22.99 -6.15 -24.36
C ASP A 143 22.06 -7.23 -24.91
N MET A 144 20.90 -6.86 -25.44
CA MET A 144 19.91 -7.79 -26.01
C MET A 144 20.52 -8.59 -27.17
N GLU A 145 21.41 -7.96 -27.98
CA GLU A 145 22.04 -8.64 -29.11
C GLU A 145 22.91 -9.84 -28.71
N LYS A 146 23.42 -9.86 -27.48
CA LYS A 146 24.19 -10.99 -26.95
C LYS A 146 23.34 -12.28 -26.84
N TYR A 147 22.05 -12.13 -26.68
CA TYR A 147 21.09 -13.19 -26.37
C TYR A 147 20.15 -13.50 -27.53
N ARG A 148 20.09 -12.66 -28.55
CA ARG A 148 19.20 -12.81 -29.70
C ARG A 148 19.35 -14.17 -30.37
N GLY A 149 18.23 -14.89 -30.53
CA GLY A 149 18.16 -16.21 -31.14
C GLY A 149 18.76 -17.35 -30.28
N LYS A 150 19.09 -17.11 -29.00
CA LYS A 150 19.80 -18.11 -28.16
C LYS A 150 18.99 -18.55 -26.94
N ILE A 151 17.87 -17.89 -26.62
CA ILE A 151 17.13 -18.08 -25.36
C ILE A 151 15.71 -18.60 -25.56
N ALA A 152 15.38 -19.04 -26.75
CA ALA A 152 14.05 -19.60 -27.04
C ALA A 152 13.79 -20.88 -26.25
N GLY A 153 12.65 -20.95 -25.57
CA GLY A 153 12.25 -22.09 -24.74
C GLY A 153 13.02 -22.25 -23.42
N THR A 154 13.96 -21.35 -23.11
CA THR A 154 14.72 -21.41 -21.86
C THR A 154 14.03 -20.67 -20.72
N ILE A 155 14.45 -20.97 -19.51
CA ILE A 155 14.09 -20.22 -18.29
C ILE A 155 15.25 -19.26 -18.00
N VAL A 156 14.98 -17.95 -17.95
CA VAL A 156 16.04 -16.95 -17.82
C VAL A 156 16.12 -16.40 -16.39
N LEU A 157 17.34 -16.32 -15.84
CA LEU A 157 17.65 -15.56 -14.63
C LEU A 157 18.04 -14.14 -15.05
N THR A 158 17.24 -13.13 -14.66
CA THR A 158 17.25 -11.81 -15.29
C THR A 158 18.15 -10.76 -14.64
N GLN A 159 18.79 -11.07 -13.52
CA GLN A 159 19.54 -10.11 -12.72
C GLN A 159 20.92 -10.65 -12.33
N ALA A 160 21.86 -9.75 -12.04
CA ALA A 160 23.09 -10.12 -11.38
C ALA A 160 22.83 -10.67 -9.96
N PRO A 161 23.66 -11.57 -9.43
CA PRO A 161 23.56 -12.01 -8.05
C PRO A 161 23.56 -10.83 -7.07
N ARG A 162 22.86 -10.95 -5.96
CA ARG A 162 22.88 -9.98 -4.88
C ARG A 162 23.61 -10.55 -3.69
N GLU A 163 24.45 -9.74 -3.06
CA GLU A 163 25.05 -10.10 -1.79
C GLU A 163 23.96 -10.32 -0.73
N VAL A 164 24.03 -11.46 -0.07
CA VAL A 164 23.19 -11.78 1.10
C VAL A 164 24.02 -11.52 2.33
N ARG A 165 23.73 -10.42 3.02
CA ARG A 165 24.43 -10.04 4.25
C ARG A 165 23.85 -10.74 5.46
N MET A 166 24.69 -11.01 6.44
CA MET A 166 24.21 -11.42 7.76
C MET A 166 23.36 -10.28 8.36
N LEU A 167 22.31 -10.66 9.07
CA LEU A 167 21.49 -9.68 9.78
C LEU A 167 22.34 -9.03 10.88
N GLU A 168 22.69 -7.78 10.68
CA GLU A 168 23.38 -6.96 11.67
C GLU A 168 22.42 -5.90 12.19
N GLY A 169 22.28 -5.79 13.51
CA GLY A 169 21.44 -4.78 14.14
C GLY A 169 20.06 -5.26 14.58
N ARG A 170 19.12 -4.35 14.69
CA ARG A 170 17.78 -4.61 15.21
C ARG A 170 16.90 -5.29 14.18
N VAL A 171 16.23 -6.37 14.57
CA VAL A 171 15.22 -7.06 13.73
C VAL A 171 14.00 -6.20 13.46
N ALA A 172 13.62 -5.39 14.46
CA ALA A 172 12.55 -4.41 14.32
C ALA A 172 13.10 -3.02 14.63
N TRP A 173 12.74 -2.07 13.80
CA TRP A 173 13.16 -0.70 13.96
C TRP A 173 12.03 0.14 14.56
N ARG A 174 12.39 1.00 15.50
CA ARG A 174 11.46 1.93 16.14
C ARG A 174 12.05 3.32 16.08
N MET A 175 11.25 4.30 15.69
CA MET A 175 11.65 5.69 15.77
C MET A 175 11.92 6.06 17.23
N ASP A 176 13.16 6.43 17.51
CA ASP A 176 13.54 6.99 18.81
C ASP A 176 13.35 8.52 18.83
N GLU A 177 13.60 9.14 19.98
CA GLU A 177 13.41 10.58 20.14
C GLU A 177 14.26 11.43 19.17
N ALA A 178 15.44 10.95 18.80
CA ALA A 178 16.30 11.67 17.86
C ALA A 178 15.69 11.66 16.45
N LEU A 179 15.19 10.52 16.01
CA LEU A 179 14.53 10.38 14.71
C LEU A 179 13.19 11.10 14.65
N LEU A 180 12.43 11.13 15.77
CA LEU A 180 11.21 11.91 15.84
C LEU A 180 11.48 13.41 15.71
N LYS A 181 12.56 13.92 16.33
CA LYS A 181 12.99 15.32 16.16
C LYS A 181 13.47 15.61 14.74
N GLU A 182 14.17 14.68 14.11
CA GLU A 182 14.57 14.80 12.71
C GLU A 182 13.33 14.84 11.80
N ALA A 183 12.35 13.94 12.01
CA ALA A 183 11.09 13.93 11.28
C ALA A 183 10.28 15.22 11.50
N GLU A 184 10.27 15.77 12.72
CA GLU A 184 9.62 17.05 13.03
C GLU A 184 10.28 18.23 12.32
N ALA A 185 11.60 18.17 12.14
CA ALA A 185 12.38 19.22 11.47
C ALA A 185 12.38 19.09 9.93
N MET A 186 11.81 18.03 9.36
CA MET A 186 11.74 17.89 7.91
C MET A 186 10.96 19.05 7.30
N PRO A 187 11.51 19.70 6.26
CA PRO A 187 10.76 20.73 5.55
C PRO A 187 9.54 20.06 4.91
N THR A 188 8.38 20.74 5.01
CA THR A 188 7.18 20.36 4.26
C THR A 188 7.59 20.08 2.82
N PRO A 189 7.29 18.92 2.26
CA PRO A 189 7.62 18.65 0.87
C PRO A 189 6.99 19.77 0.02
N SER A 190 7.82 20.66 -0.52
CA SER A 190 7.36 21.51 -1.61
C SER A 190 6.78 20.56 -2.64
N ALA A 191 5.55 20.80 -3.09
CA ALA A 191 4.80 19.91 -3.97
C ALA A 191 5.77 19.13 -4.88
N ARG A 192 6.09 17.90 -4.49
CA ARG A 192 6.90 17.02 -5.34
C ARG A 192 6.05 16.82 -6.58
N VAL A 193 6.40 17.54 -7.60
CA VAL A 193 6.00 17.13 -8.94
C VAL A 193 6.65 15.76 -9.10
N ALA A 194 5.84 14.72 -8.93
CA ALA A 194 6.32 13.37 -9.18
C ALA A 194 7.08 13.40 -10.51
N PRO A 195 8.30 12.89 -10.58
CA PRO A 195 9.05 12.93 -11.82
C PRO A 195 8.15 12.35 -12.91
N ARG A 196 7.85 13.17 -13.92
CA ARG A 196 7.04 12.71 -15.05
C ARG A 196 7.71 11.45 -15.57
N ARG A 197 6.98 10.33 -15.59
CA ARG A 197 7.45 9.14 -16.29
C ARG A 197 7.95 9.56 -17.64
N PRO A 198 9.16 9.12 -18.06
CA PRO A 198 9.63 9.42 -19.41
C PRO A 198 8.55 9.07 -20.44
N ALA A 199 8.32 9.93 -21.38
CA ALA A 199 7.41 9.63 -22.49
C ALA A 199 8.05 8.50 -23.33
N GLY A 200 7.45 7.33 -23.32
CA GLY A 200 7.90 6.15 -24.07
C GLY A 200 8.25 4.95 -23.19
N PRO A 201 8.49 3.79 -23.82
CA PRO A 201 8.83 2.56 -23.11
C PRO A 201 10.15 2.69 -22.33
N ILE A 202 10.13 2.37 -21.06
CA ILE A 202 11.36 2.25 -20.27
C ILE A 202 12.13 0.99 -20.68
N LEU A 203 13.41 0.88 -20.27
CA LEU A 203 14.23 -0.28 -20.61
C LEU A 203 13.56 -1.62 -20.20
N GLN A 204 12.88 -1.66 -19.07
CA GLN A 204 12.18 -2.86 -18.61
C GLN A 204 11.07 -3.30 -19.59
N ASP A 205 10.31 -2.36 -20.15
CA ASP A 205 9.29 -2.68 -21.15
C ASP A 205 9.91 -3.30 -22.41
N LYS A 206 11.07 -2.79 -22.82
CA LYS A 206 11.81 -3.32 -23.98
C LYS A 206 12.38 -4.71 -23.71
N ILE A 207 12.87 -4.96 -22.47
CA ILE A 207 13.32 -6.27 -22.04
C ILE A 207 12.16 -7.27 -22.08
N ASN A 208 11.00 -6.91 -21.53
CA ASN A 208 9.82 -7.74 -21.55
C ASN A 208 9.40 -8.10 -22.97
N GLN A 209 9.33 -7.11 -23.87
CA GLN A 209 9.03 -7.33 -25.29
C GLN A 209 10.07 -8.21 -25.98
N PHE A 210 11.34 -8.04 -25.66
CA PHE A 210 12.43 -8.87 -26.16
C PHE A 210 12.24 -10.33 -25.74
N PHE A 211 11.95 -10.60 -24.47
CA PHE A 211 11.70 -11.97 -24.00
C PHE A 211 10.48 -12.62 -24.66
N VAL A 212 9.41 -11.85 -24.91
CA VAL A 212 8.27 -12.33 -25.68
C VAL A 212 8.67 -12.68 -27.11
N ALA A 213 9.41 -11.79 -27.78
CA ALA A 213 9.88 -12.01 -29.16
C ALA A 213 10.82 -13.21 -29.27
N GLU A 214 11.70 -13.41 -28.31
CA GLU A 214 12.63 -14.56 -28.25
C GLU A 214 11.95 -15.86 -27.75
N LYS A 215 10.67 -15.82 -27.38
CA LYS A 215 9.91 -16.99 -26.87
C LYS A 215 10.55 -17.61 -25.64
N VAL A 216 10.99 -16.79 -24.71
CA VAL A 216 11.45 -17.22 -23.38
C VAL A 216 10.31 -17.93 -22.67
N ALA A 217 10.59 -19.09 -22.06
CA ALA A 217 9.55 -19.88 -21.42
C ALA A 217 9.10 -19.31 -20.06
N ALA A 218 10.05 -18.81 -19.27
CA ALA A 218 9.78 -18.08 -18.03
C ALA A 218 10.95 -17.15 -17.67
N ALA A 219 10.66 -16.04 -17.01
CA ALA A 219 11.66 -15.13 -16.48
C ALA A 219 11.66 -15.20 -14.94
N ILE A 220 12.84 -15.28 -14.36
CA ILE A 220 13.01 -15.39 -12.91
C ILE A 220 13.91 -14.25 -12.43
N ASP A 221 13.43 -13.51 -11.46
CA ASP A 221 14.20 -12.48 -10.76
C ASP A 221 14.44 -12.85 -9.28
N ARG A 222 15.34 -12.13 -8.62
CA ARG A 222 15.69 -12.29 -7.21
C ARG A 222 15.09 -11.24 -6.30
N GLY A 223 14.11 -10.51 -6.82
CA GLY A 223 13.44 -9.45 -6.11
C GLY A 223 14.18 -8.11 -6.09
N SER A 224 13.62 -7.19 -5.36
CA SER A 224 14.06 -5.80 -5.29
C SER A 224 15.36 -5.63 -4.48
N ASP A 225 16.18 -4.66 -4.90
CA ASP A 225 17.31 -4.14 -4.13
C ASP A 225 16.90 -2.92 -3.29
N LEU A 226 15.66 -2.45 -3.42
CA LEU A 226 15.18 -1.29 -2.67
C LEU A 226 15.07 -1.63 -1.18
N SER A 227 15.62 -0.77 -0.34
CA SER A 227 15.31 -0.82 1.09
C SER A 227 13.85 -0.41 1.29
N ILE A 228 13.15 -1.10 2.16
CA ILE A 228 11.74 -0.82 2.52
C ILE A 228 11.53 0.65 2.95
N VAL A 229 12.59 1.32 3.41
CA VAL A 229 12.56 2.72 3.86
C VAL A 229 12.44 3.74 2.71
N ALA A 230 12.86 3.39 1.50
CA ALA A 230 12.80 4.32 0.37
C ALA A 230 11.37 4.64 -0.10
N ALA A 231 10.40 3.79 0.20
CA ALA A 231 9.02 3.95 -0.22
C ALA A 231 8.27 5.08 0.53
N GLY A 232 8.67 5.42 1.75
CA GLY A 232 7.93 6.35 2.61
C GLY A 232 8.38 7.82 2.59
N GLY A 233 9.28 8.22 1.71
CA GLY A 233 9.80 9.60 1.68
C GLY A 233 10.78 9.93 2.82
N MET A 234 11.21 8.91 3.56
CA MET A 234 12.20 9.02 4.65
C MET A 234 13.61 8.68 4.14
N GLU A 235 13.96 9.18 2.99
CA GLU A 235 15.20 8.87 2.27
C GLU A 235 16.48 9.19 3.07
N ASN A 236 16.36 10.05 4.08
CA ASN A 236 17.46 10.47 4.95
C ASN A 236 17.46 9.73 6.31
N MET A 237 16.46 8.92 6.57
CA MET A 237 16.43 8.10 7.78
C MET A 237 17.31 6.87 7.56
N THR A 238 18.05 6.48 8.57
CA THR A 238 19.03 5.39 8.55
C THR A 238 18.49 4.20 7.75
N PRO A 239 19.17 3.74 6.70
CA PRO A 239 18.70 2.63 5.90
C PRO A 239 18.43 1.44 6.82
N MET A 240 17.21 0.95 6.79
CA MET A 240 16.91 -0.33 7.43
C MET A 240 17.83 -1.36 6.78
N THR A 241 18.57 -2.07 7.60
CA THR A 241 19.36 -3.20 7.14
C THR A 241 18.43 -4.11 6.35
N GLN A 242 18.75 -4.36 5.09
CA GLN A 242 17.98 -5.31 4.31
C GLN A 242 17.94 -6.63 5.07
N ARG A 243 16.75 -7.06 5.44
CA ARG A 243 16.60 -8.38 6.03
C ARG A 243 16.95 -9.41 4.96
N THR A 244 17.89 -10.24 5.29
CA THR A 244 18.35 -11.33 4.43
C THR A 244 17.96 -12.66 5.07
N ASP A 245 16.75 -12.73 5.58
CA ASP A 245 16.23 -13.95 6.18
C ASP A 245 16.07 -14.99 5.08
N GLY A 246 16.61 -16.17 5.32
CA GLY A 246 16.58 -17.27 4.36
C GLY A 246 15.15 -17.56 3.89
N GLY A 247 14.98 -17.57 2.58
CA GLY A 247 13.71 -17.85 1.92
C GLY A 247 12.76 -16.65 1.81
N THR A 248 13.13 -15.45 2.24
CA THR A 248 12.31 -14.25 2.02
C THR A 248 12.29 -13.86 0.56
N VAL A 249 11.11 -13.57 0.03
CA VAL A 249 10.90 -13.14 -1.34
C VAL A 249 10.51 -11.67 -1.35
N PHE A 250 11.36 -10.83 -1.96
CA PHE A 250 11.10 -9.40 -2.10
C PHE A 250 10.62 -9.10 -3.51
N VAL A 251 9.33 -9.00 -3.69
CA VAL A 251 8.74 -8.65 -4.99
C VAL A 251 9.00 -7.18 -5.30
N ALA A 252 9.45 -6.89 -6.50
CA ALA A 252 9.70 -5.52 -6.96
C ALA A 252 8.44 -4.95 -7.61
N GLY A 253 7.55 -4.43 -6.81
CA GLY A 253 6.34 -3.78 -7.28
C GLY A 253 5.35 -4.70 -8.01
N PRO A 254 4.15 -4.23 -8.32
CA PRO A 254 3.20 -4.97 -9.11
C PRO A 254 3.81 -5.25 -10.49
N GLY A 255 3.36 -6.29 -11.12
CA GLY A 255 3.74 -6.62 -12.50
C GLY A 255 3.48 -5.48 -13.48
N PRO A 256 3.49 -5.73 -14.78
CA PRO A 256 3.25 -4.68 -15.77
C PRO A 256 1.90 -4.00 -15.55
N HIS A 257 1.94 -2.68 -15.30
CA HIS A 257 0.76 -1.85 -15.01
C HIS A 257 -0.15 -1.59 -16.23
N ASP A 258 0.22 -2.07 -17.42
CA ASP A 258 -0.64 -1.99 -18.58
C ASP A 258 -1.71 -3.07 -18.54
N ASN A 259 -2.75 -2.80 -17.76
CA ASN A 259 -3.86 -3.73 -17.58
C ASN A 259 -4.56 -4.13 -18.89
N GLN A 260 -4.51 -3.30 -19.93
CA GLN A 260 -5.15 -3.61 -21.20
C GLN A 260 -4.35 -4.61 -22.04
N ASN A 261 -3.01 -4.54 -21.93
CA ASN A 261 -2.10 -5.45 -22.62
C ASN A 261 -1.54 -6.54 -21.71
N ALA A 262 -2.04 -6.66 -20.49
CA ALA A 262 -1.62 -7.67 -19.54
C ALA A 262 -1.62 -9.07 -20.19
N GLY A 263 -0.56 -9.83 -19.92
CA GLY A 263 -0.36 -11.16 -20.51
C GLY A 263 0.17 -11.19 -21.93
N LYS A 264 0.24 -10.05 -22.64
CA LYS A 264 0.78 -9.98 -24.02
C LYS A 264 2.16 -9.34 -24.10
N THR A 265 2.51 -8.51 -23.12
CA THR A 265 3.73 -7.71 -23.10
C THR A 265 4.84 -8.30 -22.27
N THR A 266 4.61 -9.44 -21.63
CA THR A 266 5.59 -10.14 -20.79
C THR A 266 5.43 -11.66 -20.91
N VAL A 267 6.47 -12.39 -20.50
CA VAL A 267 6.45 -13.84 -20.33
C VAL A 267 6.05 -14.21 -18.90
N PRO A 268 5.74 -15.49 -18.61
CA PRO A 268 5.57 -15.97 -17.23
C PRO A 268 6.73 -15.52 -16.36
N SER A 269 6.45 -14.83 -15.25
CA SER A 269 7.51 -14.20 -14.45
C SER A 269 7.38 -14.53 -12.97
N VAL A 270 8.50 -14.86 -12.33
CA VAL A 270 8.56 -15.32 -10.94
C VAL A 270 9.68 -14.58 -10.22
N THR A 271 9.38 -14.12 -9.02
CA THR A 271 10.38 -13.66 -8.05
C THR A 271 10.69 -14.78 -7.06
N ILE A 272 11.96 -15.10 -6.86
CA ILE A 272 12.37 -16.19 -5.97
C ILE A 272 13.30 -15.72 -4.87
N ALA A 273 13.46 -16.55 -3.84
CA ALA A 273 14.41 -16.32 -2.77
C ALA A 273 15.84 -16.16 -3.33
N VAL A 274 16.49 -15.07 -2.89
CA VAL A 274 17.80 -14.65 -3.41
C VAL A 274 18.88 -15.72 -3.23
N GLU A 275 18.84 -16.48 -2.15
CA GLU A 275 19.79 -17.54 -1.87
C GLU A 275 19.74 -18.65 -2.94
N GLN A 276 18.52 -19.03 -3.34
CA GLN A 276 18.31 -20.03 -4.38
C GLN A 276 18.68 -19.49 -5.75
N TYR A 277 18.33 -18.23 -6.03
CA TYR A 277 18.73 -17.54 -7.25
C TYR A 277 20.26 -17.50 -7.39
N ASN A 278 20.95 -16.97 -6.39
CA ASN A 278 22.41 -16.87 -6.38
C ASN A 278 23.09 -18.23 -6.48
N ARG A 279 22.49 -19.28 -5.88
CA ARG A 279 23.01 -20.65 -6.00
C ARG A 279 23.00 -21.13 -7.45
N MET A 280 21.91 -20.92 -8.18
CA MET A 280 21.81 -21.31 -9.58
C MET A 280 22.82 -20.54 -10.44
N VAL A 281 22.99 -19.24 -10.22
CA VAL A 281 24.00 -18.46 -10.94
C VAL A 281 25.40 -19.03 -10.69
N ARG A 282 25.78 -19.31 -9.42
CA ARG A 282 27.09 -19.90 -9.10
C ARG A 282 27.30 -21.29 -9.69
N ILE A 283 26.25 -22.06 -9.94
CA ILE A 283 26.36 -23.36 -10.64
C ILE A 283 26.65 -23.11 -12.12
N LEU A 284 25.91 -22.19 -12.76
CA LEU A 284 26.13 -21.82 -14.16
C LEU A 284 27.54 -21.25 -14.42
N GLU A 285 28.06 -20.44 -13.51
CA GLU A 285 29.44 -19.90 -13.57
C GLU A 285 30.51 -20.99 -13.55
N LYS A 286 30.19 -22.19 -13.07
CA LYS A 286 31.07 -23.36 -13.12
C LYS A 286 30.91 -24.19 -14.40
N ASN A 287 30.13 -23.67 -15.36
CA ASN A 287 29.76 -24.38 -16.58
C ASN A 287 29.02 -25.72 -16.33
N VAL A 288 28.30 -25.79 -15.22
CA VAL A 288 27.41 -26.92 -14.93
C VAL A 288 25.99 -26.54 -15.37
N PRO A 289 25.35 -27.33 -16.23
CA PRO A 289 23.98 -27.08 -16.65
C PRO A 289 23.02 -27.07 -15.47
N VAL A 290 22.06 -26.15 -15.52
CA VAL A 290 20.95 -26.07 -14.58
C VAL A 290 19.67 -26.28 -15.37
N LYS A 291 18.78 -27.14 -14.88
CA LYS A 291 17.41 -27.26 -15.38
C LYS A 291 16.39 -26.98 -14.30
N MET A 292 15.29 -26.43 -14.72
CA MET A 292 14.15 -26.17 -13.86
C MET A 292 12.86 -26.71 -14.47
N GLU A 293 11.94 -27.01 -13.57
CA GLU A 293 10.54 -27.26 -13.86
C GLU A 293 9.73 -26.13 -13.23
N VAL A 294 8.83 -25.52 -14.01
CA VAL A 294 7.96 -24.40 -13.57
C VAL A 294 6.55 -24.66 -14.06
N ASN A 295 5.56 -24.49 -13.19
CA ASN A 295 4.15 -24.50 -13.55
C ASN A 295 3.43 -23.31 -12.93
N ILE A 296 2.86 -22.47 -13.78
CA ILE A 296 2.08 -21.29 -13.41
C ILE A 296 0.73 -21.40 -14.08
N GLU A 297 -0.33 -21.45 -13.28
CA GLU A 297 -1.70 -21.29 -13.75
C GLU A 297 -2.21 -19.94 -13.27
N ALA A 298 -2.37 -18.98 -14.18
CA ALA A 298 -2.87 -17.65 -13.93
C ALA A 298 -4.06 -17.38 -14.83
N GLU A 299 -5.01 -16.60 -14.33
CA GLU A 299 -6.24 -16.26 -15.03
C GLU A 299 -6.40 -14.75 -15.10
N PHE A 300 -6.76 -14.24 -16.28
CA PHE A 300 -7.11 -12.85 -16.52
C PHE A 300 -8.62 -12.71 -16.59
N PHE A 301 -9.14 -11.64 -16.02
CA PHE A 301 -10.56 -11.29 -16.04
C PHE A 301 -10.76 -10.05 -16.92
N ASP A 302 -11.44 -10.23 -18.03
CA ASP A 302 -11.66 -9.19 -19.05
C ASP A 302 -12.90 -8.33 -18.80
N GLU A 303 -13.68 -8.62 -17.77
CA GLU A 303 -14.79 -7.77 -17.31
C GLU A 303 -14.18 -6.48 -16.68
N ILE A 304 -13.94 -5.52 -17.56
CA ILE A 304 -13.19 -4.30 -17.22
C ILE A 304 -14.08 -3.15 -16.77
N ASP A 305 -15.40 -3.28 -16.94
CA ASP A 305 -16.32 -2.22 -16.57
C ASP A 305 -16.67 -2.27 -15.08
N MET A 306 -16.32 -1.19 -14.37
CA MET A 306 -16.74 -0.98 -12.98
C MET A 306 -16.31 -2.11 -12.03
N ASN A 307 -15.10 -2.64 -12.22
CA ASN A 307 -14.53 -3.74 -11.42
C ASN A 307 -13.56 -3.30 -10.32
N GLY A 308 -13.26 -2.02 -10.20
CA GLY A 308 -12.67 -1.43 -8.99
C GLY A 308 -13.78 -1.22 -7.95
N LEU A 309 -13.51 -1.53 -6.68
CA LEU A 309 -14.54 -1.64 -5.64
C LEU A 309 -14.08 -0.96 -4.34
N ASN A 310 -14.32 0.34 -4.17
CA ASN A 310 -14.17 0.98 -2.86
C ASN A 310 -15.31 0.57 -1.93
N ILE A 311 -15.03 0.31 -0.67
CA ILE A 311 -16.03 -0.11 0.32
C ILE A 311 -16.25 1.06 1.27
N ILE A 312 -17.49 1.51 1.38
CA ILE A 312 -17.88 2.67 2.18
C ILE A 312 -18.86 2.25 3.28
N GLY A 313 -18.73 2.85 4.45
CA GLY A 313 -19.70 2.68 5.53
C GLY A 313 -19.64 3.85 6.52
N GLU A 314 -20.71 4.08 7.28
CA GLU A 314 -20.87 5.30 8.08
C GLU A 314 -21.36 5.04 9.50
N LEU A 315 -20.92 5.89 10.41
CA LEU A 315 -21.58 6.17 11.68
C LEU A 315 -22.20 7.57 11.58
N PRO A 316 -23.54 7.68 11.51
CA PRO A 316 -24.21 8.96 11.28
C PRO A 316 -23.92 9.98 12.38
N GLY A 317 -23.73 11.22 11.98
CA GLY A 317 -23.62 12.37 12.88
C GLY A 317 -24.94 12.76 13.51
N THR A 318 -24.89 13.58 14.56
CA THR A 318 -26.07 14.04 15.30
C THR A 318 -26.58 15.42 14.81
N ASP A 319 -25.85 16.46 15.07
CA ASP A 319 -26.25 17.85 14.77
C ASP A 319 -25.63 18.43 13.50
N LEU A 320 -24.57 17.82 12.99
CA LEU A 320 -23.89 18.14 11.73
C LEU A 320 -23.77 16.92 10.79
N PRO A 321 -24.85 16.19 10.52
CA PRO A 321 -24.77 14.90 9.81
C PRO A 321 -24.33 15.04 8.34
N SER A 322 -24.41 16.25 7.77
CA SER A 322 -23.93 16.51 6.40
C SER A 322 -22.43 16.73 6.30
N GLU A 323 -21.76 17.03 7.43
CA GLU A 323 -20.31 17.16 7.47
C GLU A 323 -19.68 15.80 7.76
N VAL A 324 -18.55 15.51 7.12
CA VAL A 324 -17.93 14.18 7.14
C VAL A 324 -16.50 14.24 7.70
N VAL A 325 -16.24 13.38 8.65
CA VAL A 325 -14.87 12.98 9.03
C VAL A 325 -14.62 11.63 8.34
N LEU A 326 -13.69 11.60 7.39
CA LEU A 326 -13.36 10.43 6.60
C LEU A 326 -12.17 9.69 7.22
N LEU A 327 -12.30 8.38 7.38
CA LEU A 327 -11.25 7.47 7.81
C LEU A 327 -10.92 6.55 6.64
N GLY A 328 -9.64 6.32 6.34
CA GLY A 328 -9.25 5.49 5.22
C GLY A 328 -8.05 4.60 5.50
N GLY A 329 -8.04 3.47 4.84
CA GLY A 329 -6.95 2.54 4.65
C GLY A 329 -7.18 1.82 3.34
N HIS A 330 -6.15 1.22 2.73
CA HIS A 330 -6.43 0.44 1.53
C HIS A 330 -6.72 -1.03 1.83
N PHE A 331 -7.42 -1.66 0.91
CA PHE A 331 -7.94 -3.00 1.11
C PHE A 331 -7.35 -4.01 0.12
N ASP A 332 -6.80 -3.54 -0.98
CA ASP A 332 -6.03 -4.37 -1.92
C ASP A 332 -4.63 -4.68 -1.38
N THR A 333 -3.94 -5.56 -2.07
CA THR A 333 -2.59 -6.01 -1.69
C THR A 333 -1.72 -6.22 -2.91
N GLU A 334 -0.41 -6.19 -2.68
CA GLU A 334 0.55 -6.76 -3.60
C GLU A 334 0.32 -8.27 -3.82
N PRO A 335 0.62 -8.80 -5.00
CA PRO A 335 0.50 -10.21 -5.29
C PRO A 335 1.47 -11.05 -4.48
N GLY A 336 1.00 -12.17 -3.95
CA GLY A 336 1.82 -13.10 -3.18
C GLY A 336 2.02 -12.73 -1.72
N ALA A 337 1.46 -11.60 -1.27
CA ALA A 337 1.38 -11.21 0.13
C ALA A 337 -0.04 -11.36 0.67
N THR A 338 -0.18 -11.67 1.94
CA THR A 338 -1.50 -11.64 2.60
C THR A 338 -1.95 -10.21 2.90
N GLY A 339 -1.02 -9.23 2.80
CA GLY A 339 -1.26 -7.82 3.05
C GLY A 339 -1.73 -7.56 4.48
N ALA A 340 -1.12 -8.22 5.48
CA ALA A 340 -1.49 -8.01 6.87
C ALA A 340 -1.08 -6.60 7.34
N THR A 341 0.20 -6.27 7.25
CA THR A 341 0.70 -4.92 7.62
C THR A 341 0.33 -3.87 6.57
N ASP A 342 0.31 -4.24 5.29
CA ASP A 342 0.09 -3.40 4.13
C ASP A 342 -1.08 -3.94 3.28
N ASP A 343 -2.37 -3.47 3.45
CA ASP A 343 -2.81 -2.58 4.55
C ASP A 343 -4.10 -3.12 5.21
N ALA A 344 -4.15 -4.44 5.48
CA ALA A 344 -5.25 -4.99 6.28
C ALA A 344 -5.28 -4.35 7.68
N ALA A 345 -4.10 -4.03 8.25
CA ALA A 345 -3.99 -3.37 9.56
C ALA A 345 -4.69 -2.00 9.57
N GLY A 346 -4.44 -1.14 8.58
CA GLY A 346 -5.12 0.16 8.46
C GLY A 346 -6.61 0.01 8.25
N SER A 347 -7.02 -0.85 7.32
CA SER A 347 -8.44 -1.18 7.09
C SER A 347 -9.13 -1.69 8.36
N THR A 348 -8.46 -2.57 9.11
CA THR A 348 -8.94 -3.10 10.41
C THR A 348 -9.11 -1.98 11.43
N VAL A 349 -8.10 -1.11 11.58
CA VAL A 349 -8.15 0.02 12.52
C VAL A 349 -9.33 0.93 12.21
N MET A 350 -9.63 1.22 10.95
CA MET A 350 -10.77 2.05 10.56
C MET A 350 -12.12 1.39 10.91
N MET A 351 -12.26 0.09 10.67
CA MET A 351 -13.46 -0.64 11.04
C MET A 351 -13.63 -0.73 12.56
N GLU A 352 -12.55 -1.00 13.29
CA GLU A 352 -12.55 -1.12 14.75
C GLU A 352 -12.81 0.23 15.43
N ALA A 353 -12.30 1.33 14.89
CA ALA A 353 -12.57 2.67 15.43
C ALA A 353 -14.07 2.97 15.50
N VAL A 354 -14.81 2.69 14.43
CA VAL A 354 -16.27 2.88 14.40
C VAL A 354 -16.97 1.89 15.31
N ARG A 355 -16.52 0.62 15.35
CA ARG A 355 -17.05 -0.37 16.30
C ARG A 355 -16.92 0.12 17.74
N VAL A 356 -15.76 0.61 18.14
CA VAL A 356 -15.49 1.15 19.48
C VAL A 356 -16.41 2.34 19.77
N LEU A 357 -16.49 3.32 18.87
CA LEU A 357 -17.37 4.47 19.03
C LEU A 357 -18.84 4.06 19.26
N LYS A 358 -19.31 3.05 18.52
CA LYS A 358 -20.67 2.52 18.73
C LYS A 358 -20.81 1.81 20.07
N ALA A 359 -19.87 0.95 20.44
CA ALA A 359 -19.93 0.18 21.69
C ALA A 359 -19.97 1.09 22.92
N VAL A 360 -19.23 2.20 22.92
CA VAL A 360 -19.25 3.19 24.01
C VAL A 360 -20.42 4.16 23.97
N GLY A 361 -21.28 4.07 22.96
CA GLY A 361 -22.44 4.95 22.78
C GLY A 361 -22.06 6.38 22.41
N ALA A 362 -20.92 6.57 21.73
CA ALA A 362 -20.50 7.89 21.26
C ALA A 362 -21.54 8.53 20.32
N LYS A 363 -21.68 9.82 20.42
CA LYS A 363 -22.60 10.62 19.60
C LYS A 363 -21.82 11.69 18.85
N PRO A 364 -21.10 11.32 17.78
CA PRO A 364 -20.34 12.28 17.01
C PRO A 364 -21.27 13.34 16.42
N ARG A 365 -20.83 14.57 16.37
CA ARG A 365 -21.60 15.64 15.74
C ARG A 365 -21.66 15.46 14.22
N ARG A 366 -20.54 15.10 13.63
CA ARG A 366 -20.35 14.84 12.20
C ARG A 366 -20.48 13.35 11.90
N THR A 367 -20.86 13.04 10.69
CA THR A 367 -20.81 11.66 10.20
C THR A 367 -19.36 11.21 10.12
N VAL A 368 -19.07 10.05 10.72
CA VAL A 368 -17.78 9.36 10.56
C VAL A 368 -17.95 8.36 9.42
N ARG A 369 -17.25 8.57 8.33
CA ARG A 369 -17.26 7.70 7.14
C ARG A 369 -15.97 6.90 7.11
N VAL A 370 -16.07 5.60 6.89
CA VAL A 370 -14.93 4.72 6.61
C VAL A 370 -14.93 4.42 5.13
N ALA A 371 -13.76 4.52 4.52
CA ALA A 371 -13.50 4.08 3.16
C ALA A 371 -12.33 3.10 3.14
N LEU A 372 -12.56 1.91 2.65
CA LEU A 372 -11.54 0.93 2.37
C LEU A 372 -11.23 1.01 0.87
N TRP A 373 -10.05 1.52 0.56
CA TRP A 373 -9.67 1.86 -0.80
C TRP A 373 -9.21 0.64 -1.58
N ASP A 374 -9.54 0.61 -2.86
CA ASP A 374 -9.08 -0.39 -3.82
C ASP A 374 -7.98 0.18 -4.70
N ALA A 375 -7.09 -0.68 -5.20
CA ALA A 375 -6.00 -0.33 -6.10
C ALA A 375 -5.08 0.81 -5.60
N GLU A 376 -4.77 0.80 -4.33
CA GLU A 376 -3.73 1.65 -3.77
C GLU A 376 -2.39 1.28 -4.37
N GLU A 377 -2.04 -0.01 -4.32
CA GLU A 377 -0.81 -0.62 -4.84
C GLU A 377 -0.61 -0.40 -6.35
N SER A 378 -1.69 -0.12 -7.06
CA SER A 378 -1.67 0.24 -8.49
C SER A 378 -1.54 1.74 -8.73
N GLY A 379 -1.31 2.54 -7.68
CA GLY A 379 -1.08 3.98 -7.74
C GLY A 379 -2.24 4.83 -7.24
N LEU A 380 -2.86 4.47 -6.12
CA LEU A 380 -3.94 5.21 -5.45
C LEU A 380 -5.20 5.35 -6.32
N LEU A 381 -5.52 4.34 -7.14
CA LEU A 381 -6.55 4.54 -8.18
C LEU A 381 -7.94 4.64 -7.60
N GLY A 382 -8.27 3.85 -6.57
CA GLY A 382 -9.60 3.87 -5.94
C GLY A 382 -9.87 5.17 -5.19
N SER A 383 -8.93 5.64 -4.38
CA SER A 383 -9.07 6.93 -3.69
C SER A 383 -9.13 8.11 -4.65
N LYS A 384 -8.35 8.07 -5.76
CA LYS A 384 -8.45 9.07 -6.85
C LYS A 384 -9.79 9.02 -7.55
N ALA A 385 -10.37 7.85 -7.76
CA ALA A 385 -11.71 7.70 -8.33
C ALA A 385 -12.75 8.34 -7.41
N TYR A 386 -12.67 8.09 -6.10
CA TYR A 386 -13.53 8.72 -5.10
C TYR A 386 -13.41 10.25 -5.10
N VAL A 387 -12.17 10.77 -5.07
CA VAL A 387 -11.95 12.23 -5.13
C VAL A 387 -12.59 12.83 -6.39
N ARG A 388 -12.38 12.18 -7.54
CA ARG A 388 -12.96 12.64 -8.82
C ARG A 388 -14.48 12.64 -8.79
N GLU A 389 -15.08 11.62 -8.18
CA GLU A 389 -16.54 11.50 -8.14
C GLU A 389 -17.17 12.48 -7.15
N HIS A 390 -16.59 12.67 -5.97
CA HIS A 390 -17.23 13.37 -4.85
C HIS A 390 -16.65 14.76 -4.56
N LEU A 391 -15.33 14.97 -4.74
CA LEU A 391 -14.68 16.14 -4.14
C LEU A 391 -14.19 17.16 -5.15
N ALA A 392 -13.51 16.73 -6.21
CA ALA A 392 -12.93 17.64 -7.17
C ALA A 392 -12.59 16.95 -8.50
N ASP A 393 -12.65 17.70 -9.57
CA ASP A 393 -11.99 17.31 -10.82
C ASP A 393 -10.48 17.57 -10.69
N VAL A 394 -9.70 16.51 -10.64
CA VAL A 394 -8.25 16.60 -10.41
C VAL A 394 -7.45 17.23 -11.56
N THR A 395 -8.06 17.35 -12.74
CA THR A 395 -7.42 17.96 -13.93
C THR A 395 -7.62 19.46 -13.94
N THR A 396 -8.86 19.91 -13.68
CA THR A 396 -9.25 21.32 -13.71
C THR A 396 -9.18 21.99 -12.33
N MET A 397 -9.03 21.18 -11.26
CA MET A 397 -9.13 21.60 -9.86
C MET A 397 -10.49 22.22 -9.52
N ALA A 398 -11.52 21.96 -10.29
CA ALA A 398 -12.88 22.40 -9.99
C ALA A 398 -13.44 21.58 -8.83
N LEU A 399 -13.79 22.27 -7.73
CA LEU A 399 -14.34 21.65 -6.54
C LEU A 399 -15.81 21.25 -6.75
N LYS A 400 -16.21 20.13 -6.16
CA LYS A 400 -17.58 19.64 -6.11
C LYS A 400 -18.24 20.01 -4.80
N PRO A 401 -19.60 20.03 -4.72
CA PRO A 401 -20.32 20.46 -3.50
C PRO A 401 -19.98 19.63 -2.26
N GLU A 402 -19.60 18.37 -2.40
CA GLU A 402 -19.22 17.54 -1.26
C GLU A 402 -17.85 17.90 -0.67
N HIS A 403 -17.01 18.61 -1.41
CA HIS A 403 -15.72 19.08 -0.90
C HIS A 403 -15.88 19.93 0.36
N GLU A 404 -16.85 20.85 0.40
CA GLU A 404 -17.10 21.72 1.55
C GLU A 404 -17.61 20.97 2.79
N ARG A 405 -18.11 19.74 2.58
CA ARG A 405 -18.61 18.88 3.67
C ARG A 405 -17.51 18.03 4.31
N LEU A 406 -16.38 17.87 3.65
CA LEU A 406 -15.25 17.09 4.16
C LEU A 406 -14.50 17.91 5.21
N SER A 407 -14.69 17.55 6.48
CA SER A 407 -14.06 18.26 7.61
C SER A 407 -12.63 17.81 7.85
N ALA A 408 -12.35 16.51 7.70
CA ALA A 408 -11.01 15.93 7.88
C ALA A 408 -10.94 14.57 7.21
N TYR A 409 -9.71 14.17 6.82
CA TYR A 409 -9.38 12.83 6.37
C TYR A 409 -8.21 12.28 7.17
N TYR A 410 -8.39 11.10 7.73
CA TYR A 410 -7.36 10.35 8.46
C TYR A 410 -7.08 9.05 7.71
N ASN A 411 -5.80 8.78 7.47
CA ASN A 411 -5.34 7.58 6.78
C ASN A 411 -4.34 6.81 7.64
N VAL A 412 -4.42 5.49 7.60
CA VAL A 412 -3.40 4.59 8.13
C VAL A 412 -3.03 3.64 7.02
N ASP A 413 -1.75 3.64 6.68
CA ASP A 413 -1.21 2.84 5.57
C ASP A 413 0.28 2.56 5.77
N ASN A 414 0.85 2.86 6.90
CA ASN A 414 2.28 2.73 7.05
C ASN A 414 2.67 2.16 8.41
N GLY A 415 3.47 1.12 8.34
CA GLY A 415 4.19 0.60 9.47
C GLY A 415 3.36 -0.28 10.40
N SER A 416 4.03 -0.76 11.40
CA SER A 416 3.49 -1.61 12.44
C SER A 416 3.97 -1.14 13.81
N GLY A 417 3.30 -1.59 14.86
CA GLY A 417 3.63 -1.26 16.24
C GLY A 417 2.93 0.00 16.74
N ARG A 418 3.50 0.64 17.76
CA ARG A 418 2.88 1.80 18.41
C ARG A 418 2.99 3.05 17.55
N ILE A 419 1.90 3.83 17.49
CA ILE A 419 1.90 5.15 16.86
C ILE A 419 2.86 6.06 17.62
N ARG A 420 3.77 6.72 16.90
CA ARG A 420 4.77 7.64 17.45
C ARG A 420 4.53 9.09 17.06
N GLY A 421 3.66 9.32 16.12
CA GLY A 421 3.35 10.65 15.63
C GLY A 421 2.27 10.66 14.57
N ILE A 422 2.00 11.84 14.05
CA ILE A 422 1.00 12.08 13.01
C ILE A 422 1.64 12.94 11.92
N TRP A 423 1.49 12.51 10.68
CA TRP A 423 1.88 13.31 9.54
C TRP A 423 0.81 14.37 9.26
N MET A 424 1.13 15.62 9.49
CA MET A 424 0.17 16.74 9.35
C MET A 424 0.03 17.23 7.90
N GLN A 425 0.72 16.62 6.96
CA GLN A 425 0.70 16.97 5.53
C GLN A 425 0.93 18.47 5.25
N GLY A 426 1.81 19.09 6.04
CA GLY A 426 2.12 20.51 5.94
C GLY A 426 1.12 21.46 6.61
N ASN A 427 0.08 20.96 7.25
CA ASN A 427 -0.88 21.79 7.98
C ASN A 427 -0.44 22.02 9.44
N GLU A 428 0.47 22.95 9.66
CA GLU A 428 0.97 23.28 10.99
C GLU A 428 -0.10 23.79 11.97
N ALA A 429 -1.22 24.29 11.48
CA ALA A 429 -2.31 24.78 12.31
C ALA A 429 -2.96 23.69 13.17
N VAL A 430 -2.88 22.42 12.75
CA VAL A 430 -3.44 21.28 13.52
C VAL A 430 -2.50 20.76 14.61
N ARG A 431 -1.23 21.16 14.64
CA ARG A 431 -0.24 20.71 15.64
C ARG A 431 -0.71 20.86 17.08
N PRO A 432 -1.18 22.04 17.52
CA PRO A 432 -1.65 22.22 18.90
C PRO A 432 -2.88 21.36 19.22
N ILE A 433 -3.73 21.10 18.24
CA ILE A 433 -4.92 20.25 18.38
C ILE A 433 -4.48 18.81 18.66
N PHE A 434 -3.63 18.24 17.81
CA PHE A 434 -3.14 16.86 17.98
C PHE A 434 -2.33 16.67 19.25
N LYS A 435 -1.51 17.64 19.66
CA LYS A 435 -0.81 17.59 20.95
C LYS A 435 -1.77 17.40 22.11
N GLN A 436 -2.89 18.12 22.13
CA GLN A 436 -3.90 17.98 23.17
C GLN A 436 -4.66 16.65 23.09
N TRP A 437 -5.01 16.19 21.89
CA TRP A 437 -5.72 14.92 21.71
C TRP A 437 -4.87 13.69 22.09
N ILE A 438 -3.56 13.74 21.87
CA ILE A 438 -2.64 12.64 22.18
C ILE A 438 -2.26 12.62 23.67
N GLU A 439 -2.30 13.76 24.38
CA GLU A 439 -1.89 13.85 25.77
C GLU A 439 -2.51 12.76 26.67
N PRO A 440 -3.82 12.46 26.61
CA PRO A 440 -4.43 11.38 27.41
C PRO A 440 -4.01 9.97 27.00
N LEU A 441 -3.25 9.81 25.90
CA LEU A 441 -2.84 8.55 25.30
C LEU A 441 -1.31 8.32 25.36
N GLN A 442 -0.57 9.21 26.04
CA GLN A 442 0.90 9.17 26.04
C GLN A 442 1.49 7.86 26.55
N ASP A 443 0.80 7.13 27.41
CA ASP A 443 1.22 5.81 27.90
C ASP A 443 1.10 4.70 26.84
N LEU A 444 0.41 4.96 25.73
CA LEU A 444 0.24 4.04 24.60
C LEU A 444 1.24 4.29 23.46
N VAL A 445 1.95 5.41 23.48
CA VAL A 445 2.79 5.90 22.39
C VAL A 445 4.26 5.49 22.55
#